data_981d8e935b655effa27944113ab6945c
#
_entry.id   981d8e935b655effa27944113ab6945c
#
_cell.length_a   1.000
_cell.length_b   1.000
_cell.length_c   1.000
_cell.angle_alpha   90.00
_cell.angle_beta   90.00
_cell.angle_gamma   90.00
#
_symmetry.space_group_name_H-M   'P 1'
#
loop_
_entity.id
_entity.type
_entity.pdbx_description
1 polymer ?
#
loop_
_entity_poly.entity_id
_entity_poly.type
_entity_poly.pdbx_seq_one_letter_code
_entity_poly.pdbx_strand_id
1 'polypeptide(L)'
;NYAQTRYYPATQINSSNVSKLRPAFQFQTEVLESMETAPIVVDGVMYITTSYNHIYALDATTGKEFWHYKHKQGPVTTYCCGPNNRGVAIMGDRLYMGTLDAKLLAFDAKTGKVLWSTQIADPEAGYSETMAPVAVNGKILIGTNGGEYGIRGFVKAYDANDGKLLWTFDTVPEKGHEGTFATMDATQRDLHRDIGAEKAALAKNAGFFKTLGGGVWMAPAVDKEANVAFFVVGNPSPDLYGAERPGDNLYTDSIVAVDLNTGAYKWHFQYVPHDVWDLDAVSPVILTEAAGKDGKMRKVAIHGGKTGHVYVHDRATGELIRFSEAMVPQENMWVLPTKDGARMLPGANGGVEWSPMAINPKLRMVYAANLHQPMTYHVEQAAYPGGKLWLGGAFKVIAAEKQWGRLAAVNLDTGKMAWKFDTDQPLIGGVLATAGNLVFNGEGNGLFRAFDAKTGKKLWEYQCGAGVNAPATSYMVNGKQYVAVAAGGNTQLDFKRGNTVMVFALP
;
A
#
# COMPACT_ATOMS: atom_id res chain seq x y z
N ASN A 1 12.81 4.38 3.93
CA ASN A 1 13.68 5.11 3.00
C ASN A 1 12.96 5.35 1.66
N TYR A 2 13.52 6.19 0.79
CA TYR A 2 12.92 6.55 -0.50
C TYR A 2 12.74 5.37 -1.47
N ALA A 3 13.56 4.33 -1.33
CA ALA A 3 13.46 3.12 -2.14
C ALA A 3 12.40 2.13 -1.63
N GLN A 4 11.69 2.44 -0.53
CA GLN A 4 10.65 1.63 0.11
C GLN A 4 11.10 0.20 0.46
N THR A 5 12.39 -0.01 0.75
CA THR A 5 12.97 -1.35 0.95
C THR A 5 12.50 -2.04 2.21
N ARG A 6 12.05 -1.30 3.21
CA ARG A 6 11.70 -1.80 4.56
C ARG A 6 12.75 -2.76 5.12
N TYR A 7 14.01 -2.44 4.83
CA TYR A 7 15.18 -3.14 5.32
C TYR A 7 15.96 -2.23 6.27
N TYR A 8 16.22 -2.74 7.47
CA TYR A 8 16.98 -2.01 8.47
C TYR A 8 18.40 -2.59 8.64
N PRO A 9 19.46 -1.79 8.52
CA PRO A 9 20.84 -2.31 8.39
C PRO A 9 21.52 -2.70 9.71
N ALA A 10 20.82 -2.65 10.86
CA ALA A 10 21.39 -3.05 12.15
C ALA A 10 21.32 -4.56 12.39
N THR A 11 22.30 -5.07 13.15
CA THR A 11 22.48 -6.48 13.46
C THR A 11 22.45 -6.81 14.95
N GLN A 12 22.24 -5.83 15.82
CA GLN A 12 22.21 -6.06 17.27
C GLN A 12 21.12 -7.04 17.66
N ILE A 13 19.90 -6.88 17.09
CA ILE A 13 18.85 -7.89 17.15
C ILE A 13 19.03 -8.79 15.92
N ASN A 14 19.22 -10.08 16.13
CA ASN A 14 19.55 -11.04 15.07
C ASN A 14 18.95 -12.43 15.35
N SER A 15 19.09 -13.33 14.40
CA SER A 15 18.52 -14.68 14.47
C SER A 15 19.01 -15.52 15.66
N SER A 16 20.14 -15.22 16.28
CA SER A 16 20.67 -15.94 17.43
C SER A 16 20.13 -15.43 18.79
N ASN A 17 19.61 -14.20 18.85
CA ASN A 17 19.18 -13.58 20.10
C ASN A 17 17.74 -13.04 20.12
N VAL A 18 17.04 -13.07 18.99
CA VAL A 18 15.67 -12.56 18.86
C VAL A 18 14.68 -13.22 19.83
N SER A 19 14.94 -14.47 20.23
CA SER A 19 14.14 -15.17 21.26
C SER A 19 14.14 -14.45 22.63
N LYS A 20 15.08 -13.56 22.87
CA LYS A 20 15.19 -12.75 24.10
C LYS A 20 14.46 -11.41 24.02
N LEU A 21 13.86 -11.06 22.87
CA LEU A 21 13.11 -9.81 22.75
C LEU A 21 11.99 -9.72 23.78
N ARG A 22 11.88 -8.57 24.41
CA ARG A 22 10.85 -8.23 25.39
C ARG A 22 10.28 -6.84 25.10
N PRO A 23 9.04 -6.54 25.53
CA PRO A 23 8.54 -5.18 25.53
C PRO A 23 9.49 -4.27 26.32
N ALA A 24 9.99 -3.21 25.68
CA ALA A 24 10.71 -2.13 26.34
C ALA A 24 9.72 -1.12 26.93
N PHE A 25 8.70 -0.79 26.19
CA PHE A 25 7.53 -0.03 26.63
C PHE A 25 6.35 -0.28 25.69
N GLN A 26 5.18 0.17 26.12
CA GLN A 26 3.99 0.29 25.29
C GLN A 26 3.37 1.67 25.47
N PHE A 27 2.71 2.16 24.43
CA PHE A 27 1.95 3.40 24.47
C PHE A 27 0.54 3.17 23.97
N GLN A 28 -0.47 3.62 24.72
CA GLN A 28 -1.87 3.55 24.33
C GLN A 28 -2.34 4.89 23.81
N THR A 29 -2.86 4.92 22.59
CA THR A 29 -3.48 6.13 22.01
C THR A 29 -4.91 6.29 22.55
N GLU A 30 -5.52 7.47 22.32
CA GLU A 30 -6.93 7.70 22.67
C GLU A 30 -7.91 7.07 21.67
N VAL A 31 -7.43 6.62 20.49
CA VAL A 31 -8.26 6.18 19.36
C VAL A 31 -8.32 4.67 19.31
N LEU A 32 -9.48 4.11 19.63
CA LEU A 32 -9.78 2.68 19.52
C LEU A 32 -10.36 2.37 18.13
N GLU A 33 -9.51 2.37 17.13
CA GLU A 33 -9.85 2.06 15.73
C GLU A 33 -8.61 1.49 15.04
N SER A 34 -8.76 0.90 13.84
CA SER A 34 -7.66 0.27 13.13
C SER A 34 -6.41 1.15 13.07
N MET A 35 -5.25 0.53 13.23
CA MET A 35 -3.96 1.22 13.14
C MET A 35 -3.12 0.57 12.04
N GLU A 36 -2.85 1.35 11.01
CA GLU A 36 -2.04 0.95 9.86
C GLU A 36 -0.74 1.77 9.75
N THR A 37 -0.47 2.60 10.74
CA THR A 37 0.68 3.49 10.80
C THR A 37 2.01 2.75 10.87
N ALA A 38 3.00 3.22 10.10
CA ALA A 38 4.40 2.86 10.30
C ALA A 38 5.05 3.93 11.19
N PRO A 39 5.51 3.60 12.40
CA PRO A 39 6.23 4.56 13.24
C PRO A 39 7.47 5.10 12.53
N ILE A 40 7.72 6.41 12.61
CA ILE A 40 8.98 7.02 12.17
C ILE A 40 9.75 7.47 13.41
N VAL A 41 11.05 7.20 13.46
CA VAL A 41 11.92 7.65 14.55
C VAL A 41 13.06 8.51 13.99
N VAL A 42 13.16 9.74 14.48
CA VAL A 42 14.20 10.69 14.12
C VAL A 42 14.69 11.37 15.40
N ASP A 43 16.00 11.38 15.61
CA ASP A 43 16.66 12.02 16.75
C ASP A 43 16.05 11.66 18.12
N GLY A 44 15.68 10.38 18.29
CA GLY A 44 15.11 9.87 19.53
C GLY A 44 13.62 10.18 19.72
N VAL A 45 12.95 10.82 18.77
CA VAL A 45 11.51 11.07 18.79
C VAL A 45 10.80 10.12 17.84
N MET A 46 9.80 9.42 18.34
CA MET A 46 8.90 8.56 17.56
C MET A 46 7.62 9.32 17.20
N TYR A 47 7.30 9.38 15.92
CA TYR A 47 6.02 9.91 15.44
C TYR A 47 5.14 8.77 14.95
N ILE A 48 3.90 8.76 15.42
CA ILE A 48 2.87 7.80 15.02
C ILE A 48 1.57 8.54 14.69
N THR A 49 0.80 7.97 13.79
CA THR A 49 -0.55 8.43 13.49
C THR A 49 -1.59 7.40 13.92
N THR A 50 -2.83 7.82 14.05
CA THR A 50 -3.98 6.94 14.24
C THR A 50 -5.04 7.22 13.19
N SER A 51 -6.04 6.36 13.12
CA SER A 51 -7.32 6.69 12.49
C SER A 51 -7.81 8.05 12.96
N TYR A 52 -8.60 8.74 12.12
CA TYR A 52 -9.07 10.11 12.35
C TYR A 52 -7.98 11.19 12.40
N ASN A 53 -6.77 10.89 11.88
CA ASN A 53 -5.68 11.84 11.69
C ASN A 53 -5.16 12.49 12.99
N HIS A 54 -4.94 11.71 14.03
CA HIS A 54 -4.13 12.14 15.17
C HIS A 54 -2.65 11.93 14.89
N ILE A 55 -1.79 12.73 15.49
CA ILE A 55 -0.33 12.53 15.54
C ILE A 55 0.11 12.55 16.99
N TYR A 56 0.94 11.60 17.38
CA TYR A 56 1.64 11.58 18.66
C TYR A 56 3.14 11.66 18.43
N ALA A 57 3.83 12.49 19.19
CA ALA A 57 5.28 12.52 19.29
C ALA A 57 5.69 11.96 20.65
N LEU A 58 6.49 10.90 20.64
CA LEU A 58 6.88 10.15 21.83
C LEU A 58 8.39 10.10 21.96
N ASP A 59 8.90 10.02 23.19
CA ASP A 59 10.25 9.56 23.43
C ASP A 59 10.39 8.11 22.94
N ALA A 60 11.30 7.87 22.00
CA ALA A 60 11.46 6.59 21.34
C ALA A 60 12.07 5.48 22.23
N THR A 61 12.51 5.82 23.46
CA THR A 61 13.10 4.88 24.43
C THR A 61 12.18 4.56 25.59
N THR A 62 11.24 5.44 25.92
CA THR A 62 10.37 5.33 27.12
C THR A 62 8.89 5.37 26.78
N GLY A 63 8.50 5.84 25.60
CA GLY A 63 7.10 6.07 25.24
C GLY A 63 6.46 7.30 25.89
N LYS A 64 7.26 8.15 26.59
CA LYS A 64 6.74 9.40 27.14
C LYS A 64 6.24 10.31 26.02
N GLU A 65 4.99 10.76 26.11
CA GLU A 65 4.41 11.72 25.17
C GLU A 65 5.05 13.10 25.33
N PHE A 66 5.48 13.68 24.21
CA PHE A 66 5.94 15.06 24.14
C PHE A 66 4.80 15.99 23.74
N TRP A 67 4.04 15.61 22.71
CA TRP A 67 2.86 16.33 22.26
C TRP A 67 1.91 15.41 21.48
N HIS A 68 0.65 15.83 21.36
CA HIS A 68 -0.42 15.17 20.66
C HIS A 68 -1.22 16.18 19.83
N TYR A 69 -1.39 15.91 18.54
CA TYR A 69 -2.25 16.68 17.65
C TYR A 69 -3.51 15.87 17.34
N LYS A 70 -4.67 16.49 17.51
CA LYS A 70 -6.00 15.97 17.13
C LYS A 70 -6.53 16.76 15.96
N HIS A 71 -6.71 16.12 14.80
CA HIS A 71 -7.28 16.80 13.66
C HIS A 71 -8.77 17.06 13.88
N LYS A 72 -9.20 18.29 13.61
CA LYS A 72 -10.61 18.61 13.54
C LYS A 72 -11.07 18.33 12.11
N GLN A 73 -11.75 17.21 11.91
CA GLN A 73 -12.26 16.79 10.61
C GLN A 73 -13.24 17.84 10.06
N GLY A 74 -13.06 18.20 8.78
CA GLY A 74 -14.06 18.88 7.98
C GLY A 74 -15.15 17.92 7.50
N PRO A 75 -16.01 18.35 6.58
CA PRO A 75 -16.98 17.47 5.97
C PRO A 75 -16.26 16.31 5.25
N VAL A 76 -16.66 15.10 5.59
CA VAL A 76 -16.22 13.86 4.95
C VAL A 76 -17.47 13.05 4.68
N THR A 77 -17.73 12.69 3.44
CA THR A 77 -18.93 11.94 3.09
C THR A 77 -18.84 10.49 3.50
N THR A 78 -17.68 9.87 3.22
CA THR A 78 -17.39 8.48 3.55
C THR A 78 -15.93 8.19 3.26
N TYR A 79 -15.43 7.05 3.73
CA TYR A 79 -14.11 6.49 3.39
C TYR A 79 -14.18 4.98 3.35
N CYS A 80 -13.58 4.40 2.31
CA CYS A 80 -13.46 2.94 2.22
C CYS A 80 -12.57 2.41 3.35
N CYS A 81 -12.88 1.20 3.80
CA CYS A 81 -11.95 0.35 4.56
C CYS A 81 -11.49 0.93 5.92
N GLY A 82 -12.16 1.96 6.41
CA GLY A 82 -11.91 2.60 7.70
C GLY A 82 -11.24 3.96 7.62
N PRO A 83 -11.24 4.71 8.73
CA PRO A 83 -10.72 6.08 8.82
C PRO A 83 -9.19 6.12 8.97
N ASN A 84 -8.48 5.32 8.19
CA ASN A 84 -7.07 5.02 8.36
C ASN A 84 -6.16 6.21 8.08
N ASN A 85 -5.01 6.23 8.75
CA ASN A 85 -3.86 7.06 8.41
C ASN A 85 -2.58 6.21 8.54
N ARG A 86 -1.76 6.16 7.49
CA ARG A 86 -0.59 5.27 7.40
C ARG A 86 0.72 5.92 7.80
N GLY A 87 0.68 7.17 8.31
CA GLY A 87 1.85 7.82 8.86
C GLY A 87 2.07 9.26 8.38
N VAL A 88 3.18 9.82 8.81
CA VAL A 88 3.65 11.16 8.43
C VAL A 88 4.94 11.07 7.64
N ALA A 89 5.26 12.12 6.88
CA ALA A 89 6.60 12.35 6.37
C ALA A 89 7.34 13.36 7.26
N ILE A 90 8.68 13.30 7.26
CA ILE A 90 9.52 14.30 7.95
C ILE A 90 10.59 14.81 7.00
N MET A 91 10.84 16.12 7.04
CA MET A 91 11.96 16.77 6.35
C MET A 91 12.44 17.96 7.16
N GLY A 92 13.69 17.89 7.62
CA GLY A 92 14.23 18.88 8.57
C GLY A 92 13.43 18.90 9.87
N ASP A 93 12.95 20.06 10.24
CA ASP A 93 12.15 20.33 11.44
C ASP A 93 10.63 20.26 11.23
N ARG A 94 10.17 19.71 10.11
CA ARG A 94 8.75 19.68 9.75
C ARG A 94 8.23 18.28 9.52
N LEU A 95 6.99 18.05 9.97
CA LEU A 95 6.18 16.87 9.64
C LEU A 95 5.09 17.25 8.64
N TYR A 96 4.68 16.25 7.86
CA TYR A 96 3.62 16.40 6.85
C TYR A 96 2.65 15.24 6.95
N MET A 97 1.35 15.54 6.93
CA MET A 97 0.26 14.55 7.02
C MET A 97 -0.86 14.88 6.03
N GLY A 98 -1.31 13.85 5.30
CA GLY A 98 -2.59 13.88 4.60
C GLY A 98 -3.75 13.57 5.53
N THR A 99 -4.94 14.13 5.27
CA THR A 99 -6.12 13.95 6.11
C THR A 99 -7.33 13.41 5.37
N LEU A 100 -8.26 12.80 6.09
CA LEU A 100 -9.48 12.23 5.53
C LEU A 100 -10.41 13.28 4.89
N ASP A 101 -10.31 14.54 5.30
CA ASP A 101 -11.00 15.67 4.65
C ASP A 101 -10.15 16.32 3.53
N ALA A 102 -9.30 15.52 2.90
CA ALA A 102 -8.49 15.82 1.72
C ALA A 102 -7.64 17.08 1.86
N LYS A 103 -6.92 17.22 2.98
CA LYS A 103 -5.94 18.28 3.21
C LYS A 103 -4.53 17.71 3.33
N LEU A 104 -3.54 18.54 3.02
CA LEU A 104 -2.16 18.33 3.38
C LEU A 104 -1.77 19.38 4.43
N LEU A 105 -1.28 18.93 5.57
CA LEU A 105 -0.84 19.79 6.67
C LEU A 105 0.66 19.65 6.90
N ALA A 106 1.29 20.76 7.21
CA ALA A 106 2.65 20.78 7.74
C ALA A 106 2.67 21.21 9.20
N PHE A 107 3.54 20.59 9.98
CA PHE A 107 3.68 20.83 11.41
C PHE A 107 5.12 21.14 11.77
N ASP A 108 5.33 21.95 12.78
CA ASP A 108 6.58 21.99 13.53
C ASP A 108 6.76 20.67 14.27
N ALA A 109 7.83 19.93 13.94
CA ALA A 109 8.05 18.58 14.47
C ALA A 109 8.30 18.55 15.99
N LYS A 110 8.82 19.63 16.57
CA LYS A 110 9.12 19.74 18.00
C LYS A 110 7.87 20.02 18.83
N THR A 111 6.92 20.77 18.29
CA THR A 111 5.78 21.29 19.06
C THR A 111 4.42 20.74 18.62
N GLY A 112 4.33 20.14 17.45
CA GLY A 112 3.06 19.71 16.85
C GLY A 112 2.17 20.85 16.34
N LYS A 113 2.69 22.09 16.32
CA LYS A 113 1.95 23.26 15.82
C LYS A 113 1.81 23.20 14.31
N VAL A 114 0.59 23.39 13.79
CA VAL A 114 0.33 23.51 12.33
C VAL A 114 1.01 24.78 11.81
N LEU A 115 1.85 24.61 10.78
CA LEU A 115 2.53 25.70 10.09
C LEU A 115 1.75 26.19 8.88
N TRP A 116 1.18 25.28 8.11
CA TRP A 116 0.29 25.56 6.99
C TRP A 116 -0.64 24.37 6.72
N SER A 117 -1.73 24.65 6.01
CA SER A 117 -2.74 23.67 5.60
C SER A 117 -3.21 24.00 4.19
N THR A 118 -3.21 23.01 3.29
CA THR A 118 -3.66 23.15 1.90
C THR A 118 -4.76 22.15 1.61
N GLN A 119 -5.88 22.59 1.05
CA GLN A 119 -6.92 21.70 0.52
C GLN A 119 -6.40 21.06 -0.77
N ILE A 120 -6.36 19.72 -0.83
CA ILE A 120 -5.82 18.96 -1.97
C ILE A 120 -6.90 18.73 -3.02
N ALA A 121 -8.10 18.36 -2.56
CA ALA A 121 -9.26 18.03 -3.39
C ALA A 121 -10.54 18.25 -2.59
N ASP A 122 -11.70 18.04 -3.24
CA ASP A 122 -13.00 18.19 -2.63
C ASP A 122 -13.41 16.89 -1.89
N PRO A 123 -13.50 16.88 -0.55
CA PRO A 123 -13.90 15.69 0.19
C PRO A 123 -15.37 15.29 -0.06
N GLU A 124 -16.24 16.21 -0.44
CA GLU A 124 -17.64 15.90 -0.76
C GLU A 124 -17.78 15.17 -2.10
N ALA A 125 -16.77 15.28 -2.97
CA ALA A 125 -16.68 14.51 -4.21
C ALA A 125 -16.09 13.10 -4.01
N GLY A 126 -15.74 12.71 -2.77
CA GLY A 126 -15.23 11.37 -2.44
C GLY A 126 -13.71 11.29 -2.29
N TYR A 127 -12.99 12.42 -2.37
CA TYR A 127 -11.54 12.44 -2.14
C TYR A 127 -11.18 12.39 -0.66
N SER A 128 -10.15 11.63 -0.32
CA SER A 128 -9.58 11.56 1.03
C SER A 128 -8.11 11.13 0.98
N GLU A 129 -7.36 11.38 2.07
CA GLU A 129 -5.95 11.04 2.12
C GLU A 129 -5.69 10.06 3.26
N THR A 130 -5.22 8.86 2.92
CA THR A 130 -4.91 7.80 3.89
C THR A 130 -3.44 7.40 3.90
N MET A 131 -2.68 7.80 2.87
CA MET A 131 -1.26 7.47 2.75
C MET A 131 -0.37 8.36 3.61
N ALA A 132 0.81 7.85 3.97
CA ALA A 132 1.91 8.70 4.41
C ALA A 132 2.45 9.48 3.20
N PRO A 133 2.56 10.81 3.24
CA PRO A 133 3.19 11.59 2.18
C PRO A 133 4.67 11.23 2.03
N VAL A 134 5.29 11.60 0.89
CA VAL A 134 6.74 11.48 0.70
C VAL A 134 7.37 12.87 0.61
N ALA A 135 8.22 13.20 1.57
CA ALA A 135 8.94 14.47 1.60
C ALA A 135 10.33 14.31 0.98
N VAL A 136 10.60 14.95 -0.14
CA VAL A 136 11.86 14.81 -0.89
C VAL A 136 12.24 16.06 -1.65
N ASN A 137 13.50 16.49 -1.55
CA ASN A 137 14.06 17.61 -2.32
C ASN A 137 13.17 18.88 -2.29
N GLY A 138 12.67 19.26 -1.10
CA GLY A 138 11.81 20.43 -0.92
C GLY A 138 10.37 20.25 -1.39
N LYS A 139 9.96 19.04 -1.76
CA LYS A 139 8.62 18.72 -2.25
C LYS A 139 7.93 17.70 -1.36
N ILE A 140 6.62 17.77 -1.31
CA ILE A 140 5.76 16.76 -0.68
C ILE A 140 4.93 16.11 -1.76
N LEU A 141 5.15 14.81 -1.98
CA LEU A 141 4.34 14.00 -2.90
C LEU A 141 3.17 13.39 -2.13
N ILE A 142 1.98 13.49 -2.70
CA ILE A 142 0.77 12.89 -2.17
C ILE A 142 -0.16 12.49 -3.30
N GLY A 143 -0.77 11.30 -3.21
CA GLY A 143 -1.83 10.85 -4.08
C GLY A 143 -3.19 11.05 -3.45
N THR A 144 -4.18 10.28 -3.85
CA THR A 144 -5.53 10.31 -3.23
C THR A 144 -6.12 8.92 -3.13
N ASN A 145 -6.89 8.70 -2.09
CA ASN A 145 -7.85 7.60 -1.95
C ASN A 145 -9.18 7.99 -2.60
N GLY A 146 -10.11 7.05 -2.73
CA GLY A 146 -11.47 7.29 -3.19
C GLY A 146 -11.77 6.77 -4.60
N GLY A 147 -10.98 5.83 -5.12
CA GLY A 147 -11.25 5.17 -6.40
C GLY A 147 -12.69 4.70 -6.48
N GLU A 148 -13.17 4.00 -5.47
CA GLU A 148 -14.53 3.43 -5.34
C GLU A 148 -15.65 4.47 -5.23
N TYR A 149 -15.32 5.75 -5.15
CA TYR A 149 -16.30 6.86 -5.07
C TYR A 149 -16.46 7.62 -6.39
N GLY A 150 -15.81 7.14 -7.46
CA GLY A 150 -15.88 7.79 -8.76
C GLY A 150 -15.13 9.12 -8.80
N ILE A 151 -13.97 9.19 -8.17
CA ILE A 151 -13.06 10.32 -8.30
C ILE A 151 -12.20 10.17 -9.57
N ARG A 152 -11.47 11.20 -9.92
CA ARG A 152 -10.36 11.14 -10.88
C ARG A 152 -9.05 11.17 -10.11
N GLY A 153 -8.32 10.06 -10.11
CA GLY A 153 -7.10 9.90 -9.34
C GLY A 153 -5.97 10.84 -9.79
N PHE A 154 -5.04 11.10 -8.88
CA PHE A 154 -3.88 11.93 -9.13
C PHE A 154 -2.69 11.60 -8.22
N VAL A 155 -1.52 12.07 -8.61
CA VAL A 155 -0.38 12.36 -7.72
C VAL A 155 -0.05 13.83 -7.87
N LYS A 156 0.09 14.53 -6.75
CA LYS A 156 0.44 15.95 -6.68
C LYS A 156 1.72 16.16 -5.90
N ALA A 157 2.50 17.16 -6.30
CA ALA A 157 3.63 17.64 -5.53
C ALA A 157 3.35 19.06 -5.03
N TYR A 158 3.66 19.28 -3.76
CA TYR A 158 3.52 20.58 -3.09
C TYR A 158 4.88 21.07 -2.60
N ASP A 159 5.08 22.38 -2.56
CA ASP A 159 6.24 22.98 -1.93
C ASP A 159 6.20 22.71 -0.42
N ALA A 160 7.30 22.18 0.12
CA ALA A 160 7.38 21.81 1.53
C ALA A 160 7.32 23.01 2.49
N ASN A 161 7.65 24.23 2.02
CA ASN A 161 7.70 25.41 2.86
C ASN A 161 6.37 26.09 3.06
N ASP A 162 5.56 26.17 1.98
CA ASP A 162 4.33 26.98 1.99
C ASP A 162 3.08 26.22 1.50
N GLY A 163 3.23 24.94 1.07
CA GLY A 163 2.11 24.10 0.63
C GLY A 163 1.54 24.50 -0.73
N LYS A 164 2.25 25.27 -1.56
CA LYS A 164 1.83 25.56 -2.93
C LYS A 164 1.94 24.35 -3.82
N LEU A 165 0.95 24.15 -4.69
CA LEU A 165 0.95 23.11 -5.71
C LEU A 165 2.06 23.41 -6.72
N LEU A 166 2.94 22.43 -6.96
CA LEU A 166 4.03 22.50 -7.93
C LEU A 166 3.65 21.84 -9.25
N TRP A 167 3.09 20.62 -9.19
CA TRP A 167 2.61 19.88 -10.34
C TRP A 167 1.53 18.86 -9.96
N THR A 168 0.76 18.45 -10.96
CA THR A 168 -0.22 17.36 -10.87
C THR A 168 0.03 16.37 -12.00
N PHE A 169 0.02 15.10 -11.67
CA PHE A 169 -0.12 14.00 -12.62
C PHE A 169 -1.48 13.35 -12.41
N ASP A 170 -2.39 13.50 -13.39
CA ASP A 170 -3.67 12.80 -13.40
C ASP A 170 -3.44 11.34 -13.77
N THR A 171 -3.84 10.41 -12.89
CA THR A 171 -3.68 8.97 -13.13
C THR A 171 -4.64 8.41 -14.15
N VAL A 172 -5.68 9.18 -14.49
CA VAL A 172 -6.58 8.91 -15.59
C VAL A 172 -6.52 10.09 -16.56
N PRO A 173 -5.80 9.98 -17.69
CA PRO A 173 -5.72 11.05 -18.68
C PRO A 173 -7.05 11.26 -19.39
N GLU A 174 -7.35 12.48 -19.79
CA GLU A 174 -8.55 12.82 -20.56
C GLU A 174 -8.59 12.10 -21.91
N LYS A 175 -7.42 11.92 -22.53
CA LYS A 175 -7.26 11.23 -23.82
C LYS A 175 -6.26 10.10 -23.65
N GLY A 176 -6.57 8.95 -24.24
CA GLY A 176 -5.71 7.79 -24.24
C GLY A 176 -5.92 6.84 -23.05
N HIS A 177 -6.87 7.13 -22.13
CA HIS A 177 -7.22 6.19 -21.06
C HIS A 177 -7.83 4.88 -21.61
N GLU A 178 -8.35 4.92 -22.84
CA GLU A 178 -8.86 3.74 -23.53
C GLU A 178 -7.76 2.70 -23.85
N GLY A 179 -6.51 3.15 -23.92
CA GLY A 179 -5.35 2.31 -24.21
C GLY A 179 -5.42 1.63 -25.58
N THR A 180 -4.94 0.40 -25.64
CA THR A 180 -4.86 -0.42 -26.85
C THR A 180 -5.93 -1.51 -26.93
N PHE A 181 -6.82 -1.58 -25.94
CA PHE A 181 -7.79 -2.67 -25.75
C PHE A 181 -7.08 -4.03 -25.55
N ALA A 182 -6.12 -4.04 -24.62
CA ALA A 182 -5.37 -5.25 -24.28
C ALA A 182 -6.30 -6.36 -23.75
N THR A 183 -6.13 -7.58 -24.25
CA THR A 183 -6.96 -8.72 -23.86
C THR A 183 -6.32 -9.64 -22.84
N MET A 184 -5.05 -9.41 -22.52
CA MET A 184 -4.26 -10.26 -21.64
C MET A 184 -3.84 -9.52 -20.38
N ASP A 185 -3.76 -10.23 -19.24
CA ASP A 185 -3.13 -9.75 -18.03
C ASP A 185 -1.60 -9.72 -18.14
N ALA A 186 -0.92 -9.22 -17.10
CA ALA A 186 0.55 -9.18 -17.03
C ALA A 186 1.22 -10.57 -17.16
N THR A 187 0.50 -11.66 -16.90
CA THR A 187 0.99 -13.04 -16.98
C THR A 187 0.57 -13.74 -18.28
N GLN A 188 0.00 -12.99 -19.24
CA GLN A 188 -0.45 -13.46 -20.55
C GLN A 188 -1.64 -14.41 -20.50
N ARG A 189 -2.57 -14.20 -19.55
CA ARG A 189 -3.86 -14.89 -19.49
C ARG A 189 -4.97 -14.01 -20.03
N ASP A 190 -5.93 -14.62 -20.75
CA ASP A 190 -7.07 -13.92 -21.35
C ASP A 190 -8.01 -13.35 -20.27
N LEU A 191 -8.36 -12.09 -20.41
CA LEU A 191 -9.29 -11.36 -19.54
C LEU A 191 -10.75 -11.52 -19.95
N HIS A 192 -11.04 -12.28 -21.02
CA HIS A 192 -12.38 -12.56 -21.55
C HIS A 192 -13.20 -11.30 -21.90
N ARG A 193 -12.54 -10.24 -22.35
CA ARG A 193 -13.15 -8.95 -22.70
C ARG A 193 -13.90 -9.02 -24.03
N ASP A 194 -15.06 -8.38 -24.11
CA ASP A 194 -15.77 -8.12 -25.38
C ASP A 194 -15.32 -6.79 -25.98
N ILE A 195 -14.19 -6.83 -26.68
CA ILE A 195 -13.59 -5.66 -27.33
C ILE A 195 -14.53 -5.01 -28.37
N GLY A 196 -15.40 -5.80 -29.00
CA GLY A 196 -16.38 -5.28 -29.96
C GLY A 196 -17.41 -4.39 -29.28
N ALA A 197 -18.00 -4.87 -28.19
CA ALA A 197 -18.95 -4.11 -27.39
C ALA A 197 -18.31 -2.87 -26.76
N GLU A 198 -17.09 -2.98 -26.23
CA GLU A 198 -16.36 -1.86 -25.65
C GLU A 198 -16.11 -0.74 -26.69
N LYS A 199 -15.60 -1.07 -27.88
CA LYS A 199 -15.39 -0.09 -28.96
C LYS A 199 -16.68 0.58 -29.41
N ALA A 200 -17.79 -0.13 -29.46
CA ALA A 200 -19.09 0.44 -29.79
C ALA A 200 -19.60 1.43 -28.71
N ALA A 201 -19.19 1.25 -27.47
CA ALA A 201 -19.58 2.11 -26.35
C ALA A 201 -18.74 3.38 -26.20
N LEU A 202 -17.60 3.52 -26.88
CA LEU A 202 -16.63 4.63 -26.69
C LEU A 202 -17.28 6.02 -26.84
N ALA A 203 -18.00 6.26 -27.92
CA ALA A 203 -18.55 7.60 -28.19
C ALA A 203 -19.60 8.03 -27.15
N LYS A 204 -20.37 7.08 -26.63
CA LYS A 204 -21.37 7.32 -25.58
C LYS A 204 -20.73 7.71 -24.25
N ASN A 205 -19.53 7.20 -23.98
CA ASN A 205 -18.85 7.30 -22.69
C ASN A 205 -17.61 8.22 -22.71
N ALA A 206 -17.47 9.11 -23.67
CA ALA A 206 -16.30 9.96 -23.87
C ALA A 206 -15.91 10.84 -22.66
N GLY A 207 -16.85 11.16 -21.78
CA GLY A 207 -16.60 11.97 -20.57
C GLY A 207 -16.30 11.15 -19.30
N PHE A 208 -16.26 9.85 -19.39
CA PHE A 208 -16.20 8.95 -18.23
C PHE A 208 -14.88 9.08 -17.43
N PHE A 209 -13.80 9.51 -18.06
CA PHE A 209 -12.51 9.71 -17.42
C PHE A 209 -12.57 10.57 -16.13
N LYS A 210 -13.58 11.42 -15.99
CA LYS A 210 -13.76 12.30 -14.81
C LYS A 210 -14.12 11.54 -13.54
N THR A 211 -14.63 10.32 -13.66
CA THR A 211 -15.11 9.47 -12.57
C THR A 211 -14.50 8.07 -12.59
N LEU A 212 -13.41 7.89 -13.36
CA LEU A 212 -12.85 6.58 -13.66
C LEU A 212 -12.00 5.98 -12.51
N GLY A 213 -11.85 6.65 -11.38
CA GLY A 213 -11.07 6.14 -10.25
C GLY A 213 -9.57 6.35 -10.40
N GLY A 214 -8.77 5.31 -10.19
CA GLY A 214 -7.31 5.36 -10.33
C GLY A 214 -6.61 6.08 -9.18
N GLY A 215 -7.04 5.86 -7.95
CA GLY A 215 -6.42 6.46 -6.75
C GLY A 215 -4.98 5.98 -6.53
N VAL A 216 -4.14 6.83 -5.96
CA VAL A 216 -2.80 6.50 -5.47
C VAL A 216 -2.80 6.73 -3.97
N TRP A 217 -3.03 5.68 -3.21
CA TRP A 217 -3.25 5.76 -1.77
C TRP A 217 -2.17 5.06 -0.93
N MET A 218 -1.05 4.69 -1.59
CA MET A 218 0.18 4.23 -0.94
C MET A 218 1.39 5.06 -1.40
N ALA A 219 2.38 5.16 -0.51
CA ALA A 219 3.52 6.05 -0.68
C ALA A 219 4.37 5.72 -1.92
N PRO A 220 4.68 6.69 -2.79
CA PRO A 220 5.62 6.53 -3.89
C PRO A 220 7.02 6.12 -3.43
N ALA A 221 7.73 5.35 -4.25
CA ALA A 221 9.18 5.21 -4.16
C ALA A 221 9.87 6.30 -4.98
N VAL A 222 11.06 6.73 -4.58
CA VAL A 222 11.80 7.79 -5.28
C VAL A 222 13.24 7.35 -5.54
N ASP A 223 13.66 7.42 -6.80
CA ASP A 223 15.05 7.38 -7.20
C ASP A 223 15.57 8.81 -7.32
N LYS A 224 16.30 9.26 -6.29
CA LYS A 224 16.83 10.64 -6.24
C LYS A 224 17.91 10.90 -7.27
N GLU A 225 18.70 9.89 -7.66
CA GLU A 225 19.76 10.01 -8.65
C GLU A 225 19.17 10.19 -10.06
N ALA A 226 18.18 9.38 -10.38
CA ALA A 226 17.47 9.45 -11.66
C ALA A 226 16.42 10.56 -11.72
N ASN A 227 16.10 11.19 -10.58
CA ASN A 227 15.03 12.18 -10.44
C ASN A 227 13.66 11.65 -10.86
N VAL A 228 13.31 10.44 -10.42
CA VAL A 228 12.08 9.74 -10.80
C VAL A 228 11.30 9.31 -9.57
N ALA A 229 9.99 9.53 -9.58
CA ALA A 229 9.04 8.95 -8.64
C ALA A 229 8.30 7.78 -9.28
N PHE A 230 8.10 6.71 -8.51
CA PHE A 230 7.39 5.49 -8.93
C PHE A 230 6.24 5.24 -7.97
N PHE A 231 5.06 5.01 -8.51
CA PHE A 231 3.88 4.70 -7.72
C PHE A 231 3.00 3.68 -8.45
N VAL A 232 2.11 3.07 -7.69
CA VAL A 232 1.09 2.18 -8.23
C VAL A 232 -0.27 2.87 -8.18
N VAL A 233 -1.08 2.59 -9.16
CA VAL A 233 -2.40 3.19 -9.35
C VAL A 233 -3.46 2.14 -9.10
N GLY A 234 -4.43 2.47 -8.27
CA GLY A 234 -5.52 1.58 -7.89
C GLY A 234 -6.56 1.36 -8.98
N ASN A 235 -7.65 0.72 -8.59
CA ASN A 235 -8.74 0.25 -9.43
C ASN A 235 -9.45 1.35 -10.23
N PRO A 236 -10.06 1.00 -11.36
CA PRO A 236 -11.04 1.87 -12.04
C PRO A 236 -12.37 1.88 -11.30
N SER A 237 -13.23 2.84 -11.60
CA SER A 237 -14.57 2.99 -11.03
C SER A 237 -15.66 3.02 -12.11
N PRO A 238 -16.80 2.38 -11.91
CA PRO A 238 -17.16 1.45 -10.82
C PRO A 238 -16.37 0.14 -10.92
N ASP A 239 -16.05 -0.47 -9.79
CA ASP A 239 -15.07 -1.56 -9.69
C ASP A 239 -15.47 -2.80 -10.52
N LEU A 240 -16.74 -3.23 -10.40
CA LEU A 240 -17.23 -4.50 -10.93
C LEU A 240 -18.00 -4.36 -12.25
N TYR A 241 -18.43 -3.15 -12.63
CA TYR A 241 -19.23 -2.91 -13.84
C TYR A 241 -18.43 -2.14 -14.89
N GLY A 242 -17.79 -2.86 -15.81
CA GLY A 242 -16.89 -2.27 -16.81
C GLY A 242 -17.57 -1.69 -18.05
N ALA A 243 -18.86 -1.99 -18.31
CA ALA A 243 -19.53 -1.64 -19.56
C ALA A 243 -19.62 -0.12 -19.86
N GLU A 244 -19.56 0.73 -18.83
CA GLU A 244 -19.60 2.19 -18.96
C GLU A 244 -18.21 2.83 -19.12
N ARG A 245 -17.13 2.07 -18.91
CA ARG A 245 -15.75 2.54 -18.98
C ARG A 245 -14.92 1.74 -20.00
N PRO A 246 -15.27 1.79 -21.32
CA PRO A 246 -14.62 1.01 -22.35
C PRO A 246 -13.13 1.31 -22.44
N GLY A 247 -12.34 0.31 -22.84
CA GLY A 247 -10.90 0.39 -22.98
C GLY A 247 -10.14 -0.11 -21.76
N ASP A 248 -8.82 0.08 -21.77
CA ASP A 248 -7.90 -0.44 -20.75
C ASP A 248 -7.98 0.30 -19.41
N ASN A 249 -8.60 1.47 -19.40
CA ASN A 249 -8.72 2.36 -18.25
C ASN A 249 -7.35 2.84 -17.73
N LEU A 250 -6.47 3.29 -18.64
CA LEU A 250 -5.15 3.78 -18.24
C LEU A 250 -5.25 5.03 -17.35
N TYR A 251 -4.44 5.12 -16.26
CA TYR A 251 -3.39 4.18 -15.87
C TYR A 251 -3.79 3.35 -14.63
N THR A 252 -5.08 2.98 -14.48
CA THR A 252 -5.48 2.09 -13.38
C THR A 252 -4.70 0.78 -13.41
N ASP A 253 -4.55 0.13 -12.28
CA ASP A 253 -3.89 -1.17 -12.13
C ASP A 253 -2.46 -1.22 -12.69
N SER A 254 -1.75 -0.11 -12.58
CA SER A 254 -0.44 0.09 -13.21
C SER A 254 0.61 0.55 -12.21
N ILE A 255 1.86 0.19 -12.51
CA ILE A 255 3.01 0.93 -12.01
C ILE A 255 3.29 2.07 -13.00
N VAL A 256 3.54 3.27 -12.47
CA VAL A 256 3.80 4.49 -13.25
C VAL A 256 5.08 5.15 -12.77
N ALA A 257 5.89 5.64 -13.68
CA ALA A 257 7.08 6.45 -13.41
C ALA A 257 6.90 7.86 -13.97
N VAL A 258 7.21 8.87 -13.14
CA VAL A 258 7.14 10.28 -13.52
C VAL A 258 8.43 11.02 -13.13
N ASP A 259 8.72 12.10 -13.80
CA ASP A 259 9.79 13.02 -13.41
C ASP A 259 9.44 13.67 -12.05
N LEU A 260 10.35 13.58 -11.09
CA LEU A 260 10.13 14.08 -9.74
C LEU A 260 9.95 15.60 -9.66
N ASN A 261 10.56 16.35 -10.57
CA ASN A 261 10.51 17.82 -10.55
C ASN A 261 9.26 18.38 -11.22
N THR A 262 8.79 17.72 -12.28
CA THR A 262 7.75 18.25 -13.17
C THR A 262 6.46 17.44 -13.18
N GLY A 263 6.47 16.20 -12.67
CA GLY A 263 5.36 15.27 -12.82
C GLY A 263 5.20 14.70 -14.24
N ALA A 264 6.14 14.99 -15.16
CA ALA A 264 6.05 14.51 -16.53
C ALA A 264 6.13 12.97 -16.59
N TYR A 265 5.21 12.39 -17.33
CA TYR A 265 5.16 10.95 -17.60
C TYR A 265 6.46 10.43 -18.22
N LYS A 266 6.92 9.26 -17.74
CA LYS A 266 8.07 8.56 -18.32
C LYS A 266 7.67 7.22 -18.92
N TRP A 267 7.05 6.34 -18.13
CA TRP A 267 6.57 5.04 -18.56
C TRP A 267 5.53 4.49 -17.58
N HIS A 268 4.78 3.49 -18.02
CA HIS A 268 3.90 2.68 -17.17
C HIS A 268 3.94 1.22 -17.61
N PHE A 269 3.44 0.35 -16.75
CA PHE A 269 3.09 -1.02 -17.06
C PHE A 269 1.79 -1.37 -16.35
N GLN A 270 0.78 -1.80 -17.11
CA GLN A 270 -0.52 -2.17 -16.55
C GLN A 270 -0.59 -3.68 -16.29
N TYR A 271 -1.01 -4.07 -15.08
CA TYR A 271 -1.10 -5.48 -14.67
C TYR A 271 -2.41 -6.12 -15.08
N VAL A 272 -3.52 -5.39 -14.93
CA VAL A 272 -4.88 -5.85 -15.22
C VAL A 272 -5.61 -4.78 -16.05
N PRO A 273 -5.54 -4.84 -17.39
CA PRO A 273 -6.35 -4.00 -18.26
C PRO A 273 -7.85 -4.18 -18.00
N HIS A 274 -8.60 -3.08 -17.90
CA HIS A 274 -10.06 -3.12 -17.73
C HIS A 274 -10.51 -3.94 -16.51
N ASP A 275 -9.87 -3.72 -15.36
CA ASP A 275 -10.14 -4.48 -14.14
C ASP A 275 -11.62 -4.40 -13.75
N VAL A 276 -12.26 -5.54 -13.57
CA VAL A 276 -13.64 -5.72 -13.06
C VAL A 276 -13.67 -6.65 -11.84
N TRP A 277 -12.54 -6.79 -11.15
CA TRP A 277 -12.35 -7.69 -10.01
C TRP A 277 -11.80 -6.99 -8.77
N ASP A 278 -11.46 -5.70 -8.86
CA ASP A 278 -10.76 -4.96 -7.80
C ASP A 278 -9.41 -5.61 -7.44
N LEU A 279 -8.70 -6.12 -8.44
CA LEU A 279 -7.34 -6.66 -8.28
C LEU A 279 -6.27 -5.59 -8.58
N ASP A 280 -6.47 -4.42 -8.04
CA ASP A 280 -5.69 -3.23 -8.28
C ASP A 280 -4.24 -3.31 -7.78
N ALA A 281 -3.39 -2.45 -8.33
CA ALA A 281 -2.01 -2.32 -7.93
C ALA A 281 -1.90 -1.33 -6.78
N VAL A 282 -1.61 -1.81 -5.57
CA VAL A 282 -1.65 -0.97 -4.35
C VAL A 282 -0.42 -1.09 -3.46
N SER A 283 0.21 -2.25 -3.34
CA SER A 283 1.43 -2.38 -2.50
C SER A 283 2.56 -1.47 -3.01
N PRO A 284 3.25 -0.72 -2.13
CA PRO A 284 4.30 0.21 -2.53
C PRO A 284 5.39 -0.41 -3.38
N VAL A 285 5.86 0.35 -4.37
CA VAL A 285 7.00 -0.05 -5.22
C VAL A 285 8.28 -0.09 -4.39
N ILE A 286 9.07 -1.15 -4.55
CA ILE A 286 10.42 -1.23 -3.99
C ILE A 286 11.45 -1.00 -5.10
N LEU A 287 12.46 -0.16 -4.84
CA LEU A 287 13.60 0.05 -5.74
C LEU A 287 14.81 -0.73 -5.22
N THR A 288 15.37 -1.58 -6.08
CA THR A 288 16.55 -2.39 -5.77
C THR A 288 17.30 -2.79 -7.05
N GLU A 289 18.11 -3.84 -6.96
CA GLU A 289 18.79 -4.47 -8.09
C GLU A 289 18.43 -5.96 -8.18
N ALA A 290 18.27 -6.46 -9.39
CA ALA A 290 18.01 -7.86 -9.68
C ALA A 290 18.61 -8.25 -11.04
N ALA A 291 18.78 -9.57 -11.28
CA ALA A 291 19.22 -10.06 -12.58
C ALA A 291 18.17 -9.76 -13.66
N GLY A 292 18.60 -9.21 -14.80
CA GLY A 292 17.79 -9.08 -16.00
C GLY A 292 17.54 -10.41 -16.71
N LYS A 293 16.84 -10.38 -17.86
CA LYS A 293 16.62 -11.55 -18.71
C LYS A 293 17.94 -12.16 -19.24
N ASP A 294 18.96 -11.33 -19.39
CA ASP A 294 20.31 -11.69 -19.83
C ASP A 294 21.25 -12.13 -18.67
N GLY A 295 20.70 -12.22 -17.45
CA GLY A 295 21.45 -12.55 -16.24
C GLY A 295 22.31 -11.43 -15.67
N LYS A 296 22.40 -10.27 -16.33
CA LYS A 296 23.15 -9.11 -15.81
C LYS A 296 22.34 -8.36 -14.76
N MET A 297 23.04 -7.86 -13.75
CA MET A 297 22.44 -7.03 -12.72
C MET A 297 21.91 -5.71 -13.28
N ARG A 298 20.69 -5.35 -12.90
CA ARG A 298 20.00 -4.13 -13.32
C ARG A 298 19.33 -3.46 -12.14
N LYS A 299 19.20 -2.14 -12.20
CA LYS A 299 18.29 -1.39 -11.33
C LYS A 299 16.85 -1.77 -11.69
N VAL A 300 16.09 -2.22 -10.70
CA VAL A 300 14.70 -2.69 -10.89
C VAL A 300 13.73 -1.97 -9.98
N ALA A 301 12.46 -1.94 -10.42
CA ALA A 301 11.31 -1.59 -9.62
C ALA A 301 10.48 -2.87 -9.41
N ILE A 302 10.06 -3.12 -8.15
CA ILE A 302 9.33 -4.34 -7.77
C ILE A 302 7.96 -3.94 -7.24
N HIS A 303 6.94 -4.70 -7.62
CA HIS A 303 5.58 -4.56 -7.10
C HIS A 303 5.01 -5.93 -6.71
N GLY A 304 4.34 -6.01 -5.56
CA GLY A 304 3.53 -7.16 -5.16
C GLY A 304 2.06 -6.89 -5.44
N GLY A 305 1.40 -7.76 -6.21
CA GLY A 305 0.03 -7.52 -6.67
C GLY A 305 -1.02 -8.32 -5.92
N LYS A 306 -2.25 -7.80 -5.87
CA LYS A 306 -3.46 -8.56 -5.46
C LYS A 306 -3.63 -9.83 -6.30
N THR A 307 -3.11 -9.86 -7.52
CA THR A 307 -3.05 -11.04 -8.39
C THR A 307 -2.26 -12.22 -7.82
N GLY A 308 -1.50 -12.02 -6.73
CA GLY A 308 -0.73 -13.06 -6.06
C GLY A 308 0.69 -13.24 -6.59
N HIS A 309 1.20 -12.30 -7.36
CA HIS A 309 2.56 -12.32 -7.91
C HIS A 309 3.41 -11.15 -7.42
N VAL A 310 4.72 -11.36 -7.39
CA VAL A 310 5.71 -10.28 -7.35
C VAL A 310 6.18 -10.02 -8.78
N TYR A 311 6.11 -8.77 -9.22
CA TYR A 311 6.53 -8.32 -10.55
C TYR A 311 7.85 -7.56 -10.46
N VAL A 312 8.79 -7.85 -11.36
CA VAL A 312 10.11 -7.21 -11.41
C VAL A 312 10.27 -6.51 -12.75
N HIS A 313 10.41 -5.20 -12.71
CA HIS A 313 10.52 -4.34 -13.89
C HIS A 313 11.92 -3.75 -14.02
N ASP A 314 12.39 -3.57 -15.25
CA ASP A 314 13.51 -2.68 -15.53
C ASP A 314 13.11 -1.25 -15.10
N ARG A 315 13.89 -0.63 -14.20
CA ARG A 315 13.54 0.68 -13.61
C ARG A 315 13.56 1.81 -14.63
N ALA A 316 14.39 1.71 -15.66
CA ALA A 316 14.54 2.76 -16.65
C ALA A 316 13.42 2.75 -17.70
N THR A 317 12.93 1.56 -18.07
CA THR A 317 12.01 1.37 -19.20
C THR A 317 10.62 0.92 -18.81
N GLY A 318 10.43 0.35 -17.61
CA GLY A 318 9.18 -0.28 -17.18
C GLY A 318 8.96 -1.69 -17.76
N GLU A 319 9.88 -2.20 -18.59
CA GLU A 319 9.77 -3.54 -19.14
C GLU A 319 9.63 -4.59 -18.03
N LEU A 320 8.64 -5.46 -18.13
CA LEU A 320 8.50 -6.59 -17.21
C LEU A 320 9.61 -7.62 -17.49
N ILE A 321 10.54 -7.75 -16.55
CA ILE A 321 11.64 -8.72 -16.61
C ILE A 321 11.12 -10.11 -16.27
N ARG A 322 10.36 -10.23 -15.17
CA ARG A 322 9.72 -11.46 -14.70
C ARG A 322 8.61 -11.18 -13.72
N PHE A 323 7.79 -12.19 -13.51
CA PHE A 323 6.90 -12.29 -12.35
C PHE A 323 7.18 -13.60 -11.59
N SER A 324 6.77 -13.64 -10.32
CA SER A 324 7.01 -14.80 -9.46
C SER A 324 6.04 -15.94 -9.72
N GLU A 325 6.33 -17.11 -9.14
CA GLU A 325 5.30 -18.11 -8.87
C GLU A 325 4.14 -17.48 -8.08
N ALA A 326 2.92 -18.01 -8.25
CA ALA A 326 1.77 -17.55 -7.48
C ALA A 326 1.97 -17.85 -5.99
N MET A 327 1.90 -16.82 -5.15
CA MET A 327 2.10 -16.95 -3.72
C MET A 327 0.86 -17.47 -2.99
N VAL A 328 -0.32 -17.33 -3.60
CA VAL A 328 -1.61 -17.83 -3.11
C VAL A 328 -2.32 -18.63 -4.19
N PRO A 329 -3.29 -19.50 -3.86
CA PRO A 329 -4.05 -20.23 -4.85
C PRO A 329 -4.74 -19.32 -5.86
N GLN A 330 -4.73 -19.75 -7.13
CA GLN A 330 -5.42 -19.09 -8.23
C GLN A 330 -6.41 -20.08 -8.85
N GLU A 331 -7.65 -19.66 -8.95
CA GLU A 331 -8.75 -20.51 -9.45
C GLU A 331 -9.75 -19.65 -10.23
N ASN A 332 -10.17 -20.14 -11.39
CA ASN A 332 -11.08 -19.41 -12.29
C ASN A 332 -10.59 -17.96 -12.58
N MET A 333 -9.29 -17.76 -12.68
CA MET A 333 -8.74 -16.42 -12.93
C MET A 333 -9.40 -15.78 -14.14
N TRP A 334 -9.84 -14.55 -13.91
CA TRP A 334 -10.50 -13.69 -14.88
C TRP A 334 -11.91 -14.13 -15.31
N VAL A 335 -12.57 -15.04 -14.53
CA VAL A 335 -14.01 -15.23 -14.70
C VAL A 335 -14.72 -13.89 -14.51
N LEU A 336 -15.56 -13.52 -15.48
CA LEU A 336 -16.27 -12.25 -15.39
C LEU A 336 -17.30 -12.27 -14.25
N PRO A 337 -17.46 -11.15 -13.50
CA PRO A 337 -18.52 -11.03 -12.51
C PRO A 337 -19.90 -11.28 -13.12
N THR A 338 -20.77 -11.98 -12.40
CA THR A 338 -22.14 -12.25 -12.82
C THR A 338 -23.14 -11.72 -11.82
N LYS A 339 -24.41 -11.56 -12.21
CA LYS A 339 -25.47 -11.15 -11.31
C LYS A 339 -25.65 -12.12 -10.12
N ASP A 340 -25.53 -13.41 -10.38
CA ASP A 340 -25.69 -14.45 -9.35
C ASP A 340 -24.42 -14.71 -8.56
N GLY A 341 -23.28 -14.20 -9.00
CA GLY A 341 -21.96 -14.35 -8.38
C GLY A 341 -21.06 -15.37 -9.05
N ALA A 342 -19.86 -14.98 -9.42
CA ALA A 342 -18.83 -15.84 -9.98
C ALA A 342 -17.71 -16.03 -8.96
N ARG A 343 -17.35 -17.28 -8.62
CA ARG A 343 -16.27 -17.60 -7.70
C ARG A 343 -14.92 -17.49 -8.39
N MET A 344 -13.99 -16.73 -7.81
CA MET A 344 -12.61 -16.61 -8.27
C MET A 344 -11.63 -16.58 -7.09
N LEU A 345 -10.41 -17.07 -7.31
CA LEU A 345 -9.25 -16.89 -6.47
C LEU A 345 -8.11 -16.25 -7.26
N PRO A 346 -7.40 -15.26 -6.68
CA PRO A 346 -7.65 -14.61 -5.39
C PRO A 346 -8.98 -13.86 -5.35
N GLY A 347 -9.49 -13.61 -4.12
CA GLY A 347 -10.60 -12.67 -3.91
C GLY A 347 -10.16 -11.20 -4.07
N ALA A 348 -11.07 -10.25 -3.95
CA ALA A 348 -10.82 -8.82 -4.17
C ALA A 348 -9.76 -8.21 -3.23
N ASN A 349 -9.54 -8.79 -2.05
CA ASN A 349 -8.44 -8.41 -1.17
C ASN A 349 -7.09 -9.02 -1.58
N GLY A 350 -7.12 -9.89 -2.57
CA GLY A 350 -5.94 -10.38 -3.30
C GLY A 350 -5.12 -11.42 -2.61
N GLY A 351 -3.95 -11.47 -3.11
CA GLY A 351 -2.66 -11.90 -2.66
C GLY A 351 -1.98 -10.82 -1.81
N VAL A 352 -1.20 -9.93 -2.43
CA VAL A 352 -0.63 -8.77 -1.71
C VAL A 352 -1.57 -7.59 -1.87
N GLU A 353 -2.12 -7.16 -0.76
CA GLU A 353 -2.98 -5.99 -0.69
C GLU A 353 -2.12 -4.73 -0.51
N TRP A 354 -2.51 -3.71 0.24
CA TRP A 354 -1.67 -2.53 0.47
C TRP A 354 -0.37 -2.81 1.24
N SER A 355 -0.24 -4.01 1.80
CA SER A 355 0.85 -4.44 2.68
C SER A 355 2.23 -4.14 2.09
N PRO A 356 3.03 -3.22 2.68
CA PRO A 356 4.37 -2.97 2.17
C PRO A 356 5.24 -4.21 2.33
N MET A 357 5.83 -4.65 1.23
CA MET A 357 6.82 -5.72 1.22
C MET A 357 8.16 -5.25 1.80
N ALA A 358 9.03 -6.18 2.13
CA ALA A 358 10.41 -5.91 2.53
C ALA A 358 11.40 -6.71 1.69
N ILE A 359 12.63 -6.21 1.53
CA ILE A 359 13.71 -6.95 0.86
C ILE A 359 14.85 -7.27 1.81
N ASN A 360 15.56 -8.36 1.54
CA ASN A 360 16.90 -8.58 2.05
C ASN A 360 17.86 -8.57 0.85
N PRO A 361 18.63 -7.50 0.63
CA PRO A 361 19.49 -7.38 -0.54
C PRO A 361 20.63 -8.39 -0.57
N LYS A 362 21.10 -8.85 0.59
CA LYS A 362 22.16 -9.86 0.68
C LYS A 362 21.65 -11.26 0.31
N LEU A 363 20.45 -11.61 0.73
CA LEU A 363 19.80 -12.88 0.39
C LEU A 363 19.09 -12.84 -0.96
N ARG A 364 18.96 -11.66 -1.55
CA ARG A 364 18.27 -11.42 -2.82
C ARG A 364 16.82 -11.91 -2.79
N MET A 365 16.14 -11.63 -1.66
CA MET A 365 14.77 -12.05 -1.39
C MET A 365 13.88 -10.84 -1.14
N VAL A 366 12.64 -10.92 -1.61
CA VAL A 366 11.54 -10.08 -1.22
C VAL A 366 10.56 -10.89 -0.37
N TYR A 367 10.02 -10.27 0.68
CA TYR A 367 9.07 -10.88 1.61
C TYR A 367 7.74 -10.18 1.47
N ALA A 368 6.68 -10.96 1.23
CA ALA A 368 5.34 -10.47 0.97
C ALA A 368 4.32 -11.13 1.90
N ALA A 369 3.47 -10.32 2.53
CA ALA A 369 2.32 -10.76 3.28
C ALA A 369 1.13 -10.89 2.35
N ASN A 370 0.47 -12.05 2.33
CA ASN A 370 -0.59 -12.38 1.39
C ASN A 370 -1.89 -12.76 2.11
N LEU A 371 -3.01 -12.48 1.44
CA LEU A 371 -4.34 -12.91 1.83
C LEU A 371 -4.82 -14.07 0.94
N HIS A 372 -5.45 -15.05 1.57
CA HIS A 372 -6.31 -16.01 0.90
C HIS A 372 -7.72 -15.88 1.47
N GLN A 373 -8.61 -15.29 0.68
CA GLN A 373 -9.98 -15.01 1.06
C GLN A 373 -10.90 -15.30 -0.13
N PRO A 374 -11.44 -16.53 -0.24
CA PRO A 374 -12.33 -16.92 -1.33
C PRO A 374 -13.58 -16.05 -1.40
N MET A 375 -13.92 -15.59 -2.60
CA MET A 375 -15.02 -14.67 -2.83
C MET A 375 -15.83 -15.03 -4.08
N THR A 376 -17.07 -14.56 -4.11
CA THR A 376 -17.87 -14.44 -5.32
C THR A 376 -18.00 -12.99 -5.74
N TYR A 377 -17.94 -12.74 -7.04
CA TYR A 377 -18.01 -11.43 -7.66
C TYR A 377 -19.37 -11.25 -8.32
N HIS A 378 -20.13 -10.28 -7.84
CA HIS A 378 -21.47 -9.96 -8.33
C HIS A 378 -21.45 -8.62 -9.05
N VAL A 379 -22.03 -8.57 -10.24
CA VAL A 379 -22.16 -7.33 -11.02
C VAL A 379 -23.58 -6.79 -10.95
N GLU A 380 -23.69 -5.48 -10.78
CA GLU A 380 -24.95 -4.75 -10.80
C GLU A 380 -24.72 -3.34 -11.37
N GLN A 381 -25.49 -2.99 -12.38
CA GLN A 381 -25.42 -1.62 -12.93
C GLN A 381 -26.01 -0.63 -11.94
N ALA A 382 -25.26 0.42 -11.61
CA ALA A 382 -25.69 1.52 -10.77
C ALA A 382 -25.23 2.84 -11.36
N ALA A 383 -26.12 3.84 -11.35
CA ALA A 383 -25.77 5.18 -11.77
C ALA A 383 -24.74 5.81 -10.80
N TYR A 384 -23.91 6.71 -11.31
CA TYR A 384 -22.94 7.43 -10.49
C TYR A 384 -23.62 8.18 -9.33
N PRO A 385 -23.29 7.87 -8.06
CA PRO A 385 -24.02 8.38 -6.91
C PRO A 385 -23.49 9.73 -6.37
N GLY A 386 -22.49 10.32 -7.00
CA GLY A 386 -21.90 11.59 -6.58
C GLY A 386 -21.13 11.50 -5.24
N GLY A 387 -19.86 11.12 -5.27
CA GLY A 387 -18.98 11.06 -4.10
C GLY A 387 -19.34 10.03 -3.03
N LYS A 388 -20.16 9.05 -3.37
CA LYS A 388 -20.53 7.90 -2.53
C LYS A 388 -19.99 6.60 -3.13
N LEU A 389 -19.98 5.54 -2.33
CA LEU A 389 -19.50 4.22 -2.76
C LEU A 389 -20.22 3.75 -4.02
N TRP A 390 -19.45 3.39 -5.04
CA TRP A 390 -19.91 3.01 -6.37
C TRP A 390 -19.15 1.80 -6.90
N LEU A 391 -19.48 0.63 -6.37
CA LEU A 391 -18.79 -0.62 -6.75
C LEU A 391 -19.28 -1.20 -8.09
N GLY A 392 -20.51 -0.91 -8.49
CA GLY A 392 -21.12 -1.59 -9.65
C GLY A 392 -21.37 -3.06 -9.39
N GLY A 393 -21.62 -3.46 -8.13
CA GLY A 393 -21.83 -4.82 -7.69
C GLY A 393 -21.44 -5.06 -6.24
N ALA A 394 -21.00 -6.29 -5.92
CA ALA A 394 -20.59 -6.67 -4.59
C ALA A 394 -19.53 -7.78 -4.60
N PHE A 395 -18.62 -7.74 -3.64
CA PHE A 395 -17.75 -8.86 -3.27
C PHE A 395 -18.37 -9.59 -2.09
N LYS A 396 -18.49 -10.92 -2.16
CA LYS A 396 -19.02 -11.70 -1.04
C LYS A 396 -18.05 -12.80 -0.67
N VAL A 397 -17.54 -12.71 0.56
CA VAL A 397 -16.69 -13.76 1.14
C VAL A 397 -17.49 -15.06 1.24
N ILE A 398 -16.88 -16.17 0.82
CA ILE A 398 -17.48 -17.50 0.94
C ILE A 398 -17.19 -18.03 2.33
N ALA A 399 -18.12 -17.80 3.28
CA ALA A 399 -17.93 -18.10 4.70
C ALA A 399 -17.68 -19.60 4.99
N ALA A 400 -18.09 -20.51 4.12
CA ALA A 400 -17.85 -21.93 4.25
C ALA A 400 -16.43 -22.38 3.89
N GLU A 401 -15.66 -21.53 3.21
CA GLU A 401 -14.27 -21.78 2.82
C GLU A 401 -13.30 -21.16 3.80
N LYS A 402 -12.20 -21.87 4.10
CA LYS A 402 -11.19 -21.39 5.04
C LYS A 402 -10.48 -20.16 4.46
N GLN A 403 -10.44 -19.08 5.25
CA GLN A 403 -9.58 -17.92 5.03
C GLN A 403 -8.27 -18.13 5.79
N TRP A 404 -7.15 -17.68 5.22
CA TRP A 404 -5.82 -17.77 5.83
C TRP A 404 -4.86 -16.78 5.21
N GLY A 405 -3.67 -16.66 5.77
CA GLY A 405 -2.62 -15.79 5.25
C GLY A 405 -1.33 -16.55 4.93
N ARG A 406 -0.45 -15.91 4.16
CA ARG A 406 0.86 -16.45 3.83
C ARG A 406 1.93 -15.38 3.83
N LEU A 407 2.94 -15.54 4.68
CA LEU A 407 4.20 -14.83 4.50
C LEU A 407 5.05 -15.64 3.54
N ALA A 408 5.37 -15.07 2.38
CA ALA A 408 6.15 -15.70 1.34
C ALA A 408 7.48 -14.97 1.13
N ALA A 409 8.56 -15.72 0.93
CA ALA A 409 9.84 -15.20 0.47
C ALA A 409 10.07 -15.61 -0.98
N VAL A 410 10.27 -14.64 -1.85
CA VAL A 410 10.50 -14.85 -3.28
C VAL A 410 11.92 -14.42 -3.64
N ASN A 411 12.65 -15.27 -4.36
CA ASN A 411 13.96 -14.94 -4.89
C ASN A 411 13.81 -13.94 -6.05
N LEU A 412 14.47 -12.79 -5.94
CA LEU A 412 14.37 -11.69 -6.91
C LEU A 412 14.89 -12.02 -8.30
N ASP A 413 15.88 -12.91 -8.38
CA ASP A 413 16.56 -13.23 -9.63
C ASP A 413 15.88 -14.34 -10.42
N THR A 414 15.06 -15.16 -9.75
CA THR A 414 14.39 -16.33 -10.37
C THR A 414 12.86 -16.26 -10.35
N GLY A 415 12.26 -15.45 -9.46
CA GLY A 415 10.84 -15.44 -9.23
C GLY A 415 10.30 -16.66 -8.47
N LYS A 416 11.17 -17.59 -8.04
CA LYS A 416 10.76 -18.77 -7.28
C LYS A 416 10.54 -18.46 -5.81
N MET A 417 9.54 -19.08 -5.22
CA MET A 417 9.26 -19.00 -3.79
C MET A 417 10.29 -19.85 -3.03
N ALA A 418 11.14 -19.19 -2.24
CA ALA A 418 12.20 -19.84 -1.46
C ALA A 418 11.63 -20.53 -0.22
N TRP A 419 10.69 -19.89 0.47
CA TRP A 419 9.94 -20.43 1.59
C TRP A 419 8.61 -19.71 1.78
N LYS A 420 7.74 -20.33 2.56
CA LYS A 420 6.44 -19.78 2.97
C LYS A 420 6.12 -20.17 4.39
N PHE A 421 5.32 -19.33 5.06
CA PHE A 421 4.73 -19.60 6.36
C PHE A 421 3.24 -19.23 6.32
N ASP A 422 2.37 -20.24 6.51
CA ASP A 422 0.93 -20.04 6.49
C ASP A 422 0.41 -19.68 7.89
N THR A 423 -0.53 -18.73 7.95
CA THR A 423 -1.14 -18.21 9.17
C THR A 423 -2.62 -18.57 9.22
N ASP A 424 -3.21 -18.51 10.41
CA ASP A 424 -4.62 -18.88 10.60
C ASP A 424 -5.60 -17.84 10.05
N GLN A 425 -5.14 -16.59 9.91
CA GLN A 425 -5.93 -15.48 9.37
C GLN A 425 -5.22 -14.81 8.19
N PRO A 426 -5.95 -14.18 7.25
CA PRO A 426 -5.37 -13.38 6.19
C PRO A 426 -4.34 -12.38 6.71
N LEU A 427 -3.22 -12.22 6.00
CA LEU A 427 -2.20 -11.24 6.35
C LEU A 427 -2.42 -9.93 5.57
N ILE A 428 -2.84 -8.90 6.31
CA ILE A 428 -2.88 -7.52 5.85
C ILE A 428 -2.05 -6.68 6.83
N GLY A 429 -0.98 -6.10 6.34
CA GLY A 429 0.00 -5.36 7.15
C GLY A 429 1.39 -5.53 6.58
N GLY A 430 2.30 -4.63 6.92
CA GLY A 430 3.62 -4.60 6.30
C GLY A 430 4.61 -5.62 6.86
N VAL A 431 5.67 -5.82 6.11
CA VAL A 431 6.81 -6.66 6.47
C VAL A 431 8.03 -5.78 6.76
N LEU A 432 8.83 -6.17 7.73
CA LEU A 432 10.13 -5.56 8.04
C LEU A 432 11.21 -6.64 7.92
N ALA A 433 12.29 -6.35 7.17
CA ALA A 433 13.51 -7.17 7.16
C ALA A 433 14.67 -6.43 7.81
N THR A 434 15.63 -7.16 8.40
CA THR A 434 16.81 -6.55 9.02
C THR A 434 18.10 -7.26 8.62
N ALA A 435 19.23 -6.56 8.78
CA ALA A 435 20.56 -7.13 8.58
C ALA A 435 20.91 -8.21 9.62
N GLY A 436 20.13 -8.34 10.69
CA GLY A 436 20.22 -9.44 11.66
C GLY A 436 19.68 -10.78 11.18
N ASN A 437 19.42 -10.93 9.88
CA ASN A 437 18.82 -12.11 9.27
C ASN A 437 17.40 -12.39 9.77
N LEU A 438 16.60 -11.34 9.98
CA LEU A 438 15.25 -11.43 10.51
C LEU A 438 14.22 -10.82 9.55
N VAL A 439 13.01 -11.39 9.59
CA VAL A 439 11.80 -10.85 9.00
C VAL A 439 10.73 -10.77 10.09
N PHE A 440 10.08 -9.61 10.23
CA PHE A 440 8.99 -9.40 11.17
C PHE A 440 7.67 -9.19 10.43
N ASN A 441 6.61 -9.82 10.94
CA ASN A 441 5.24 -9.65 10.42
C ASN A 441 4.22 -9.93 11.52
N GLY A 442 3.07 -9.29 11.43
CA GLY A 442 1.95 -9.45 12.36
C GLY A 442 0.74 -10.11 11.72
N GLU A 443 -0.17 -10.61 12.56
CA GLU A 443 -1.41 -11.28 12.19
C GLU A 443 -2.61 -10.65 12.91
N GLY A 444 -3.82 -10.77 12.34
CA GLY A 444 -5.06 -10.20 12.86
C GLY A 444 -5.47 -10.74 14.24
N ASN A 445 -4.99 -11.92 14.65
CA ASN A 445 -5.18 -12.50 15.99
C ASN A 445 -4.30 -11.88 17.08
N GLY A 446 -3.48 -10.90 16.74
CA GLY A 446 -2.60 -10.19 17.67
C GLY A 446 -1.19 -10.77 17.80
N LEU A 447 -0.85 -11.81 17.06
CA LEU A 447 0.48 -12.41 17.08
C LEU A 447 1.44 -11.58 16.21
N PHE A 448 2.53 -11.12 16.81
CA PHE A 448 3.66 -10.49 16.15
C PHE A 448 4.84 -11.44 16.18
N ARG A 449 5.44 -11.74 15.03
CA ARG A 449 6.43 -12.81 14.87
C ARG A 449 7.72 -12.32 14.23
N ALA A 450 8.81 -13.00 14.58
CA ALA A 450 10.09 -12.91 13.90
C ALA A 450 10.48 -14.27 13.29
N PHE A 451 10.95 -14.21 12.05
CA PHE A 451 11.36 -15.37 11.26
C PHE A 451 12.83 -15.24 10.85
N ASP A 452 13.51 -16.36 10.71
CA ASP A 452 14.80 -16.42 10.01
C ASP A 452 14.59 -16.04 8.54
N ALA A 453 15.28 -15.01 8.07
CA ALA A 453 15.08 -14.45 6.75
C ALA A 453 15.41 -15.41 5.61
N LYS A 454 16.36 -16.34 5.84
CA LYS A 454 16.80 -17.31 4.84
C LYS A 454 15.90 -18.54 4.75
N THR A 455 15.35 -19.00 5.88
CA THR A 455 14.65 -20.29 5.97
C THR A 455 13.18 -20.20 6.25
N GLY A 456 12.66 -19.05 6.72
CA GLY A 456 11.27 -18.89 7.15
C GLY A 456 10.95 -19.57 8.50
N LYS A 457 11.95 -20.08 9.22
CA LYS A 457 11.74 -20.66 10.55
C LYS A 457 11.29 -19.57 11.50
N LYS A 458 10.14 -19.78 12.19
CA LYS A 458 9.69 -18.91 13.28
C LYS A 458 10.67 -19.00 14.45
N LEU A 459 11.23 -17.87 14.87
CA LEU A 459 12.22 -17.74 15.93
C LEU A 459 11.68 -17.12 17.20
N TRP A 460 10.65 -16.28 17.07
CA TRP A 460 10.05 -15.56 18.19
C TRP A 460 8.61 -15.18 17.86
N GLU A 461 7.80 -15.03 18.90
CA GLU A 461 6.41 -14.59 18.77
C GLU A 461 5.95 -13.90 20.07
N TYR A 462 5.09 -12.88 19.93
CA TYR A 462 4.50 -12.16 21.06
C TYR A 462 3.04 -11.85 20.77
N GLN A 463 2.16 -12.01 21.77
CA GLN A 463 0.74 -11.65 21.70
C GLN A 463 0.55 -10.18 22.10
N CYS A 464 0.16 -9.33 21.15
CA CYS A 464 -0.03 -7.90 21.34
C CYS A 464 -1.45 -7.50 21.81
N GLY A 465 -2.38 -8.44 21.91
CA GLY A 465 -3.72 -8.23 22.43
C GLY A 465 -4.77 -7.78 21.42
N ALA A 466 -4.39 -7.03 20.42
CA ALA A 466 -5.22 -6.63 19.25
C ALA A 466 -4.52 -7.02 17.96
N GLY A 467 -5.22 -6.97 16.82
CA GLY A 467 -4.66 -7.33 15.54
C GLY A 467 -3.42 -6.51 15.20
N VAL A 468 -2.36 -7.18 14.73
CA VAL A 468 -1.11 -6.54 14.29
C VAL A 468 -1.13 -6.44 12.78
N ASN A 469 -1.76 -5.38 12.27
CA ASN A 469 -2.02 -5.14 10.85
C ASN A 469 -1.30 -3.89 10.32
N ALA A 470 -0.28 -3.44 11.04
CA ALA A 470 0.58 -2.33 10.67
C ALA A 470 1.99 -2.83 10.33
N PRO A 471 2.74 -2.10 9.50
CA PRO A 471 4.14 -2.42 9.26
C PRO A 471 5.01 -2.06 10.47
N ALA A 472 5.90 -2.97 10.85
CA ALA A 472 6.89 -2.72 11.89
C ALA A 472 8.03 -1.81 11.41
N THR A 473 8.68 -1.13 12.34
CA THR A 473 9.86 -0.29 12.11
C THR A 473 10.96 -0.67 13.11
N SER A 474 12.20 -0.80 12.63
CA SER A 474 13.37 -0.91 13.52
C SER A 474 14.16 0.39 13.53
N TYR A 475 14.75 0.73 14.67
CA TYR A 475 15.53 1.96 14.85
C TYR A 475 16.59 1.80 15.92
N MET A 476 17.55 2.72 15.96
CA MET A 476 18.61 2.79 16.96
C MET A 476 18.52 4.10 17.75
N VAL A 477 18.58 4.03 19.07
CA VAL A 477 18.72 5.19 19.95
C VAL A 477 19.77 4.85 21.03
N ASN A 478 20.72 5.73 21.23
CA ASN A 478 21.80 5.56 22.23
C ASN A 478 22.53 4.21 22.14
N GLY A 479 22.75 3.71 20.91
CA GLY A 479 23.43 2.45 20.68
C GLY A 479 22.59 1.18 20.93
N LYS A 480 21.31 1.32 21.25
CA LYS A 480 20.36 0.21 21.45
C LYS A 480 19.37 0.11 20.28
N GLN A 481 19.18 -1.10 19.76
CA GLN A 481 18.22 -1.38 18.70
C GLN A 481 16.85 -1.70 19.29
N TYR A 482 15.81 -1.18 18.64
CA TYR A 482 14.41 -1.38 18.96
C TYR A 482 13.64 -1.85 17.74
N VAL A 483 12.51 -2.51 17.98
CA VAL A 483 11.49 -2.84 16.97
C VAL A 483 10.14 -2.36 17.49
N ALA A 484 9.46 -1.49 16.73
CA ALA A 484 8.15 -0.94 17.06
C ALA A 484 7.09 -1.43 16.08
N VAL A 485 5.88 -1.68 16.58
CA VAL A 485 4.72 -2.04 15.75
C VAL A 485 3.43 -1.55 16.42
N ALA A 486 2.46 -1.12 15.61
CA ALA A 486 1.12 -0.78 16.07
C ALA A 486 0.23 -2.03 16.12
N ALA A 487 -0.52 -2.20 17.20
CA ALA A 487 -1.50 -3.25 17.43
C ALA A 487 -2.88 -2.61 17.60
N GLY A 488 -3.55 -2.32 16.51
CA GLY A 488 -4.85 -1.63 16.47
C GLY A 488 -5.92 -2.37 15.69
N GLY A 489 -5.62 -3.55 15.13
CA GLY A 489 -6.55 -4.27 14.27
C GLY A 489 -6.71 -3.66 12.89
N ASN A 490 -7.73 -4.12 12.19
CA ASN A 490 -8.03 -3.68 10.82
C ASN A 490 -9.53 -3.68 10.58
N THR A 491 -10.07 -2.58 10.05
CA THR A 491 -11.50 -2.41 9.78
C THR A 491 -11.95 -3.25 8.59
N GLN A 492 -11.16 -3.31 7.53
CA GLN A 492 -11.51 -4.01 6.28
C GLN A 492 -11.74 -5.51 6.49
N LEU A 493 -10.93 -6.16 7.33
CA LEU A 493 -11.02 -7.59 7.64
C LEU A 493 -11.70 -7.87 8.99
N ASP A 494 -12.22 -6.82 9.65
CA ASP A 494 -12.87 -6.88 10.95
C ASP A 494 -12.03 -7.59 12.03
N PHE A 495 -10.72 -7.37 12.03
CA PHE A 495 -9.85 -7.86 13.08
C PHE A 495 -9.98 -7.03 14.36
N LYS A 496 -9.73 -7.68 15.51
CA LYS A 496 -9.88 -7.08 16.83
C LYS A 496 -9.17 -5.73 16.92
N ARG A 497 -9.94 -4.67 17.19
CA ARG A 497 -9.43 -3.31 17.37
C ARG A 497 -8.63 -3.17 18.66
N GLY A 498 -7.70 -2.26 18.63
CA GLY A 498 -6.85 -1.85 19.75
C GLY A 498 -6.32 -0.43 19.53
N ASN A 499 -5.46 0.00 20.43
CA ASN A 499 -4.91 1.36 20.39
C ASN A 499 -3.47 1.41 20.91
N THR A 500 -2.72 0.32 20.77
CA THR A 500 -1.42 0.18 21.41
C THR A 500 -0.29 0.20 20.36
N VAL A 501 0.76 0.96 20.64
CA VAL A 501 2.06 0.81 20.00
C VAL A 501 2.97 0.04 20.94
N MET A 502 3.49 -1.09 20.47
CA MET A 502 4.41 -1.97 21.19
C MET A 502 5.83 -1.71 20.71
N VAL A 503 6.76 -1.56 21.64
CA VAL A 503 8.19 -1.43 21.34
C VAL A 503 8.97 -2.51 22.05
N PHE A 504 9.80 -3.23 21.31
CA PHE A 504 10.59 -4.36 21.78
C PHE A 504 12.08 -4.05 21.71
N ALA A 505 12.85 -4.61 22.65
CA ALA A 505 14.31 -4.54 22.67
C ALA A 505 14.89 -5.79 23.34
N LEU A 506 16.19 -5.99 23.20
CA LEU A 506 16.94 -6.94 24.03
C LEU A 506 17.05 -6.40 25.47
N PRO A 507 17.12 -7.30 26.45
CA PRO A 507 17.33 -6.93 27.85
C PRO A 507 18.55 -6.04 28.09
#